data_295327fed7876738efbb93199068dced
#
_entry.id   295327fed7876738efbb93199068dced
#
_cell.length_a   1.000
_cell.length_b   1.000
_cell.length_c   1.000
_cell.angle_alpha   90.00
_cell.angle_beta   90.00
_cell.angle_gamma   90.00
#
_symmetry.space_group_name_H-M   'P 1'
#
loop_
_entity.id
_entity.type
_entity.pdbx_description
1 polymer ?
#
loop_
_entity_poly.entity_id
_entity_poly.type
_entity_poly.pdbx_seq_one_letter_code
_entity_poly.pdbx_strand_id
1 'polypeptide(L)'
;KNHSHLIGHETVTKDVLDLIRRLDMVEQVIISSFQHRYLEECRVLCPEMATGALVEHIRPRDPAALCRRLQVNAYHPDQRILAPGDLAALRDAGFAVNVWTVNDMSEAKRLVAEGATGIITDFPAACRKALGE
;
A
#
# COMPACT_ATOMS: atom_id res chain seq x y z
N LYS A 1 -27.08 12.17 8.65
CA LYS A 1 -26.50 11.88 7.32
C LYS A 1 -25.31 10.91 7.36
N ASN A 2 -24.61 10.74 8.48
CA ASN A 2 -23.37 9.97 8.53
C ASN A 2 -23.49 8.56 9.14
N HIS A 3 -24.60 8.21 9.78
CA HIS A 3 -24.76 6.92 10.44
C HIS A 3 -24.92 5.75 9.45
N SER A 4 -25.67 5.94 8.38
CA SER A 4 -25.84 4.89 7.37
C SER A 4 -24.56 4.59 6.58
N HIS A 5 -23.69 5.59 6.44
CA HIS A 5 -22.40 5.43 5.78
C HIS A 5 -21.42 4.63 6.64
N LEU A 6 -21.43 4.82 7.96
CA LEU A 6 -20.58 4.10 8.91
C LEU A 6 -20.94 2.61 8.99
N ILE A 7 -22.22 2.29 9.05
CA ILE A 7 -22.72 0.91 9.09
C ILE A 7 -22.36 0.14 7.81
N GLY A 8 -22.46 0.78 6.64
CA GLY A 8 -22.08 0.17 5.38
C GLY A 8 -20.58 -0.14 5.27
N HIS A 9 -19.75 0.67 5.88
CA HIS A 9 -18.28 0.50 5.83
C HIS A 9 -17.78 -0.64 6.73
N GLU A 10 -18.35 -0.84 7.91
CA GLU A 10 -18.01 -1.96 8.80
C GLU A 10 -18.29 -3.30 8.16
N THR A 11 -19.39 -3.40 7.41
CA THR A 11 -19.77 -4.61 6.68
C THR A 11 -18.82 -4.89 5.52
N VAL A 12 -18.34 -3.86 4.82
CA VAL A 12 -17.47 -4.01 3.63
C VAL A 12 -16.14 -4.67 3.98
N THR A 13 -15.46 -4.24 5.03
CA THR A 13 -14.19 -4.85 5.44
C THR A 13 -14.34 -6.34 5.71
N LYS A 14 -15.35 -6.69 6.51
CA LYS A 14 -15.64 -8.09 6.82
C LYS A 14 -15.98 -8.90 5.57
N ASP A 15 -16.83 -8.38 4.70
CA ASP A 15 -17.26 -9.07 3.49
C ASP A 15 -16.09 -9.33 2.53
N VAL A 16 -15.19 -8.36 2.38
CA VAL A 16 -13.97 -8.50 1.56
C VAL A 16 -13.07 -9.59 2.15
N LEU A 17 -12.83 -9.58 3.44
CA LEU A 17 -12.00 -10.58 4.11
C LEU A 17 -12.62 -11.98 4.02
N ASP A 18 -13.93 -12.11 4.21
CA ASP A 18 -14.63 -13.37 4.09
C ASP A 18 -14.51 -13.92 2.66
N LEU A 19 -14.62 -13.06 1.64
CA LEU A 19 -14.42 -13.45 0.24
C LEU A 19 -13.01 -13.94 -0.04
N ILE A 20 -12.00 -13.21 0.43
CA ILE A 20 -10.58 -13.57 0.25
C ILE A 20 -10.29 -14.92 0.90
N ARG A 21 -10.77 -15.15 2.12
CA ARG A 21 -10.63 -16.44 2.81
C ARG A 21 -11.32 -17.57 2.07
N ARG A 22 -12.54 -17.34 1.61
CA ARG A 22 -13.32 -18.35 0.86
C ARG A 22 -12.64 -18.75 -0.44
N LEU A 23 -11.95 -17.81 -1.09
CA LEU A 23 -11.18 -18.07 -2.31
C LEU A 23 -9.76 -18.61 -2.04
N ASP A 24 -9.38 -18.76 -0.76
CA ASP A 24 -8.05 -19.18 -0.33
C ASP A 24 -6.93 -18.31 -0.93
N MET A 25 -7.11 -16.99 -0.87
CA MET A 25 -6.21 -16.01 -1.49
C MET A 25 -5.52 -15.08 -0.48
N VAL A 26 -5.55 -15.40 0.81
CA VAL A 26 -4.96 -14.54 1.86
C VAL A 26 -3.48 -14.22 1.59
N GLU A 27 -2.71 -15.21 1.11
CA GLU A 27 -1.29 -15.04 0.84
C GLU A 27 -0.99 -14.32 -0.49
N GLN A 28 -2.00 -14.12 -1.33
CA GLN A 28 -1.84 -13.55 -2.68
C GLN A 28 -2.40 -12.13 -2.80
N VAL A 29 -3.07 -11.63 -1.77
CA VAL A 29 -3.76 -10.34 -1.78
C VAL A 29 -3.18 -9.41 -0.73
N ILE A 30 -3.04 -8.15 -1.09
CA ILE A 30 -2.77 -7.06 -0.15
C ILE A 30 -3.97 -6.11 -0.17
N ILE A 31 -4.46 -5.76 1.02
CA ILE A 31 -5.52 -4.77 1.17
C ILE A 31 -4.89 -3.41 1.41
N SER A 32 -5.24 -2.43 0.58
CA SER A 32 -4.77 -1.07 0.77
C SER A 32 -5.93 -0.08 0.87
N SER A 33 -5.73 0.98 1.63
CA SER A 33 -6.74 2.01 1.83
C SER A 33 -6.12 3.35 2.20
N PHE A 34 -6.76 4.43 1.71
CA PHE A 34 -6.49 5.79 2.18
C PHE A 34 -7.06 6.04 3.57
N GLN A 35 -8.14 5.34 3.92
CA GLN A 35 -8.75 5.41 5.26
C GLN A 35 -8.11 4.33 6.13
N HIS A 36 -7.12 4.71 6.89
CA HIS A 36 -6.25 3.78 7.60
C HIS A 36 -6.98 2.98 8.68
N ARG A 37 -8.15 3.44 9.14
CA ARG A 37 -9.00 2.68 10.08
C ARG A 37 -9.41 1.30 9.51
N TYR A 38 -9.59 1.18 8.18
CA TYR A 38 -9.91 -0.11 7.57
C TYR A 38 -8.74 -1.09 7.65
N LEU A 39 -7.51 -0.58 7.62
CA LEU A 39 -6.32 -1.41 7.79
C LEU A 39 -6.23 -1.94 9.23
N GLU A 40 -6.59 -1.11 10.22
CA GLU A 40 -6.68 -1.52 11.62
C GLU A 40 -7.77 -2.57 11.83
N GLU A 41 -8.94 -2.41 11.20
CA GLU A 41 -10.01 -3.42 11.20
C GLU A 41 -9.55 -4.73 10.57
N CYS A 42 -8.88 -4.69 9.42
CA CYS A 42 -8.32 -5.88 8.78
C CYS A 42 -7.38 -6.63 9.73
N ARG A 43 -6.52 -5.92 10.42
CA ARG A 43 -5.57 -6.52 11.37
C ARG A 43 -6.27 -7.23 12.53
N VAL A 44 -7.35 -6.67 13.02
CA VAL A 44 -8.15 -7.29 14.10
C VAL A 44 -8.88 -8.53 13.59
N LEU A 45 -9.52 -8.44 12.41
CA LEU A 45 -10.36 -9.50 11.86
C LEU A 45 -9.56 -10.61 11.16
N CYS A 46 -8.41 -10.27 10.60
CA CYS A 46 -7.55 -11.20 9.85
C CYS A 46 -6.08 -10.78 9.99
N PRO A 47 -5.42 -11.11 11.12
CA PRO A 47 -4.03 -10.66 11.38
C PRO A 47 -3.02 -11.10 10.32
N GLU A 48 -3.28 -12.22 9.63
CA GLU A 48 -2.43 -12.76 8.58
C GLU A 48 -2.55 -12.01 7.24
N MET A 49 -3.56 -11.13 7.09
CA MET A 49 -3.78 -10.38 5.86
C MET A 49 -2.74 -9.28 5.70
N ALA A 50 -2.06 -9.25 4.55
CA ALA A 50 -1.15 -8.16 4.23
C ALA A 50 -1.92 -6.86 3.98
N THR A 51 -1.43 -5.75 4.54
CA THR A 51 -2.04 -4.43 4.38
C THR A 51 -1.03 -3.40 3.92
N GLY A 52 -1.51 -2.40 3.17
CA GLY A 52 -0.71 -1.29 2.66
C GLY A 52 -1.38 0.05 2.94
N ALA A 53 -0.63 1.00 3.49
CA ALA A 53 -1.13 2.33 3.75
C ALA A 53 -1.01 3.21 2.50
N LEU A 54 -2.15 3.53 1.88
CA LEU A 54 -2.22 4.50 0.79
C LEU A 54 -2.11 5.92 1.35
N VAL A 55 -1.25 6.73 0.76
CA VAL A 55 -1.06 8.13 1.17
C VAL A 55 -0.91 9.01 -0.07
N GLU A 56 -1.65 10.11 -0.06
CA GLU A 56 -1.60 11.12 -1.11
C GLU A 56 -1.62 12.55 -0.51
N HIS A 57 -1.35 13.54 -1.33
CA HIS A 57 -1.42 14.97 -1.04
C HIS A 57 -0.47 15.48 0.03
N ILE A 58 -0.49 14.91 1.22
CA ILE A 58 0.33 15.37 2.35
C ILE A 58 1.25 14.23 2.80
N ARG A 59 2.55 14.46 2.65
CA ARG A 59 3.55 13.51 3.13
C ARG A 59 3.49 13.42 4.65
N PRO A 60 3.43 12.20 5.25
CA PRO A 60 3.62 12.03 6.67
C PRO A 60 5.01 12.54 7.09
N ARG A 61 5.09 13.11 8.27
CA ARG A 61 6.37 13.61 8.80
C ARG A 61 7.43 12.51 8.87
N ASP A 62 7.02 11.32 9.29
CA ASP A 62 7.85 10.12 9.34
C ASP A 62 7.03 8.95 8.79
N PRO A 63 7.20 8.59 7.50
CA PRO A 63 6.44 7.49 6.89
C PRO A 63 6.65 6.14 7.58
N ALA A 64 7.86 5.83 8.04
CA ALA A 64 8.14 4.58 8.73
C ALA A 64 7.42 4.52 10.09
N ALA A 65 7.37 5.62 10.82
CA ALA A 65 6.60 5.70 12.08
C ALA A 65 5.11 5.51 11.85
N LEU A 66 4.55 6.06 10.77
CA LEU A 66 3.16 5.82 10.37
C LEU A 66 2.91 4.32 10.14
N CYS A 67 3.77 3.67 9.37
CA CYS A 67 3.65 2.23 9.07
C CYS A 67 3.75 1.37 10.34
N ARG A 68 4.66 1.71 11.25
CA ARG A 68 4.77 1.00 12.54
C ARG A 68 3.51 1.17 13.38
N ARG A 69 2.99 2.38 13.48
CA ARG A 69 1.77 2.68 14.25
C ARG A 69 0.57 1.93 13.69
N LEU A 70 0.40 1.89 12.39
CA LEU A 70 -0.70 1.18 11.72
C LEU A 70 -0.46 -0.34 11.65
N GLN A 71 0.75 -0.79 11.89
CA GLN A 71 1.17 -2.19 11.76
C GLN A 71 0.87 -2.78 10.37
N VAL A 72 1.10 -1.97 9.35
CA VAL A 72 0.98 -2.39 7.94
C VAL A 72 2.26 -3.04 7.45
N ASN A 73 2.14 -3.80 6.36
CA ASN A 73 3.28 -4.46 5.70
C ASN A 73 3.94 -3.55 4.67
N ALA A 74 3.19 -2.61 4.11
CA ALA A 74 3.66 -1.79 3.01
C ALA A 74 3.17 -0.34 3.13
N TYR A 75 3.96 0.54 2.53
CA TYR A 75 3.64 1.94 2.30
C TYR A 75 3.35 2.14 0.82
N HIS A 76 2.19 2.72 0.50
CA HIS A 76 1.74 2.93 -0.88
C HIS A 76 1.57 4.44 -1.15
N PRO A 77 2.67 5.17 -1.39
CA PRO A 77 2.60 6.61 -1.59
C PRO A 77 2.32 6.99 -3.04
N ASP A 78 1.62 8.10 -3.22
CA ASP A 78 1.70 8.87 -4.46
C ASP A 78 3.16 9.31 -4.68
N GLN A 79 3.70 9.09 -5.89
CA GLN A 79 5.08 9.45 -6.20
C GLN A 79 5.43 10.91 -5.91
N ARG A 80 4.44 11.80 -6.00
CA ARG A 80 4.62 13.25 -5.82
C ARG A 80 4.92 13.67 -4.39
N ILE A 81 4.59 12.84 -3.41
CA ILE A 81 4.83 13.17 -2.00
C ILE A 81 6.12 12.55 -1.44
N LEU A 82 6.85 11.79 -2.23
CA LEU A 82 8.10 11.18 -1.79
C LEU A 82 9.17 12.25 -1.59
N ALA A 83 9.83 12.20 -0.44
CA ALA A 83 11.00 13.02 -0.16
C ALA A 83 12.29 12.21 -0.36
N PRO A 84 13.43 12.85 -0.63
CA PRO A 84 14.71 12.17 -0.68
C PRO A 84 14.97 11.36 0.59
N GLY A 85 15.39 10.11 0.41
CA GLY A 85 15.70 9.20 1.51
C GLY A 85 14.52 8.41 2.06
N ASP A 86 13.27 8.71 1.67
CA ASP A 86 12.10 7.98 2.17
C ASP A 86 12.15 6.49 1.81
N LEU A 87 12.47 6.17 0.56
CA LEU A 87 12.50 4.78 0.09
C LEU A 87 13.57 3.96 0.84
N ALA A 88 14.75 4.52 1.02
CA ALA A 88 15.82 3.87 1.77
C ALA A 88 15.44 3.67 3.24
N ALA A 89 14.88 4.68 3.88
CA ALA A 89 14.46 4.62 5.28
C ALA A 89 13.36 3.58 5.52
N LEU A 90 12.36 3.52 4.64
CA LEU A 90 11.27 2.54 4.73
C LEU A 90 11.79 1.12 4.51
N ARG A 91 12.63 0.92 3.50
CA ARG A 91 13.26 -0.39 3.25
C ARG A 91 14.09 -0.84 4.45
N ASP A 92 14.92 0.04 5.01
CA ASP A 92 15.77 -0.28 6.15
C ASP A 92 14.95 -0.58 7.41
N ALA A 93 13.76 0.00 7.53
CA ALA A 93 12.80 -0.30 8.58
C ALA A 93 11.99 -1.60 8.34
N GLY A 94 12.16 -2.25 7.18
CA GLY A 94 11.52 -3.51 6.86
C GLY A 94 10.16 -3.42 6.17
N PHE A 95 9.79 -2.25 5.65
CA PHE A 95 8.53 -2.05 4.93
C PHE A 95 8.72 -2.16 3.43
N ALA A 96 7.78 -2.83 2.76
CA ALA A 96 7.65 -2.74 1.31
C ALA A 96 7.13 -1.35 0.93
N VAL A 97 7.55 -0.84 -0.22
CA VAL A 97 7.07 0.45 -0.75
C VAL A 97 6.64 0.28 -2.19
N ASN A 98 5.35 0.43 -2.43
CA ASN A 98 4.74 0.32 -3.76
C ASN A 98 4.25 1.71 -4.19
N VAL A 99 4.98 2.31 -5.12
CA VAL A 99 4.78 3.71 -5.53
C VAL A 99 3.78 3.80 -6.67
N TRP A 100 2.82 4.69 -6.59
CA TRP A 100 1.78 4.90 -7.62
C TRP A 100 1.65 6.38 -8.00
N THR A 101 1.03 6.74 -9.08
CA THR A 101 0.97 5.96 -10.31
C THR A 101 2.14 6.38 -11.16
N VAL A 102 2.98 5.45 -11.56
CA VAL A 102 4.24 5.73 -12.25
C VAL A 102 4.14 5.19 -13.67
N ASN A 103 3.98 6.10 -14.64
CA ASN A 103 3.82 5.78 -16.06
C ASN A 103 5.05 6.10 -16.91
N ASP A 104 6.01 6.84 -16.35
CA ASP A 104 7.30 7.11 -16.95
C ASP A 104 8.28 5.98 -16.56
N MET A 105 8.79 5.26 -17.56
CA MET A 105 9.65 4.10 -17.32
C MET A 105 11.04 4.48 -16.77
N SER A 106 11.57 5.64 -17.11
CA SER A 106 12.81 6.14 -16.52
C SER A 106 12.62 6.45 -15.03
N GLU A 107 11.49 7.02 -14.66
CA GLU A 107 11.12 7.28 -13.27
C GLU A 107 10.93 5.96 -12.50
N ALA A 108 10.29 4.96 -13.12
CA ALA A 108 10.15 3.63 -12.52
C ALA A 108 11.50 3.01 -12.19
N LYS A 109 12.46 3.07 -13.12
CA LYS A 109 13.83 2.58 -12.90
C LYS A 109 14.52 3.31 -11.75
N ARG A 110 14.38 4.64 -11.70
CA ARG A 110 14.96 5.47 -10.64
C ARG A 110 14.42 5.08 -9.28
N LEU A 111 13.11 4.96 -9.16
CA LEU A 111 12.44 4.61 -7.89
C LEU A 111 12.86 3.22 -7.39
N VAL A 112 12.94 2.23 -8.27
CA VAL A 112 13.39 0.88 -7.93
C VAL A 112 14.87 0.92 -7.48
N ALA A 113 15.72 1.64 -8.17
CA ALA A 113 17.13 1.80 -7.79
C ALA A 113 17.29 2.47 -6.42
N GLU A 114 16.39 3.37 -6.05
CA GLU A 114 16.37 4.04 -4.75
C GLU A 114 15.75 3.20 -3.63
N GLY A 115 15.10 2.08 -3.95
CA GLY A 115 14.58 1.16 -2.95
C GLY A 115 13.09 0.84 -3.00
N ALA A 116 12.35 1.32 -4.00
CA ALA A 116 10.96 0.93 -4.18
C ALA A 116 10.85 -0.59 -4.40
N THR A 117 9.91 -1.22 -3.71
CA THR A 117 9.66 -2.66 -3.81
C THR A 117 8.81 -2.99 -5.02
N GLY A 118 7.86 -2.12 -5.34
CA GLY A 118 6.95 -2.28 -6.47
C GLY A 118 6.56 -0.95 -7.09
N ILE A 119 6.13 -1.04 -8.33
CA ILE A 119 5.63 0.09 -9.12
C ILE A 119 4.18 -0.21 -9.51
N ILE A 120 3.29 0.70 -9.18
CA ILE A 120 1.89 0.67 -9.60
C ILE A 120 1.75 1.59 -10.81
N THR A 121 1.39 1.02 -11.94
CA THR A 121 1.39 1.68 -13.23
C THR A 121 0.19 1.28 -14.09
N ASP A 122 -0.20 2.16 -15.01
CA ASP A 122 -1.22 1.84 -16.03
C ASP A 122 -0.65 0.98 -17.17
N PHE A 123 0.70 0.83 -17.25
CA PHE A 123 1.40 0.12 -18.30
C PHE A 123 2.28 -1.01 -17.76
N PRO A 124 1.68 -2.06 -17.13
CA PRO A 124 2.47 -3.08 -16.43
C PRO A 124 3.41 -3.87 -17.31
N ALA A 125 3.03 -4.18 -18.55
CA ALA A 125 3.89 -4.92 -19.49
C ALA A 125 5.13 -4.10 -19.87
N ALA A 126 4.95 -2.82 -20.18
CA ALA A 126 6.06 -1.92 -20.50
C ALA A 126 6.97 -1.72 -19.28
N CYS A 127 6.40 -1.60 -18.10
CA CYS A 127 7.15 -1.44 -16.86
C CYS A 127 8.00 -2.69 -16.55
N ARG A 128 7.45 -3.88 -16.66
CA ARG A 128 8.19 -5.14 -16.47
C ARG A 128 9.38 -5.23 -17.43
N LYS A 129 9.15 -4.93 -18.69
CA LYS A 129 10.22 -4.92 -19.70
C LYS A 129 11.31 -3.91 -19.35
N ALA A 130 10.93 -2.69 -18.96
CA ALA A 130 11.87 -1.64 -18.58
C ALA A 130 12.71 -2.01 -17.34
N LEU A 131 12.14 -2.76 -16.40
CA LEU A 131 12.82 -3.22 -15.18
C LEU A 131 13.62 -4.52 -15.39
N GLY A 132 13.62 -5.09 -16.59
CA GLY A 132 14.39 -6.28 -16.91
C GLY A 132 13.71 -7.61 -16.60
N GLU A 133 12.38 -7.58 -16.46
CA GLU A 133 11.59 -8.79 -16.19
C GLU A 133 10.90 -9.36 -17.42
#